data_b8a1b744131699a375d7974fde5238fb
#
_entry.id   b8a1b744131699a375d7974fde5238fb
#
_cell.length_a   1.000
_cell.length_b   1.000
_cell.length_c   1.000
_cell.angle_alpha   90.00
_cell.angle_beta   90.00
_cell.angle_gamma   90.00
#
_symmetry.space_group_name_H-M   'P 1'
#
loop_
_entity.id
_entity.type
_entity.pdbx_description
1 polymer ?
#
loop_
_entity_poly.entity_id
_entity_poly.type
_entity_poly.pdbx_seq_one_letter_code
_entity_poly.pdbx_strand_id
1 'polypeptide(L)'
;AVPKNKTGDYYWDYLVEHKRYDMDMTVQLYTDGIMQSVNEKEAPYIVDWGAATEEFPKILGVIKINNIVEGYVVMQCKKGEITEERMKAMSIIQEACSLMLKGKTSENSMESVYLKTFINELFNGRIVSEKQLDLWRKNCRFFPKPPYRIITVNTNSSSEKNVLSYISKYFQNLFSDQMLLIQDRVLYILQYSLLPKMTQMASNELYIFLCKFNAHCGVSNLFENLLDIGDYKIQATDAMCIGKRLDAHSRIHFYKDYYLPAILMPRINEMPRNNYISPVIEKLREYDKKHSTDFLDTLKVYIRNLCSTSDSAAQLHIHRNSFLYRINKIEEITGVDLRE
;
A
#
# COMPACT_ATOMS: atom_id res chain seq x y z
N ALA A 1 0.73 22.79 -13.92
CA ALA A 1 1.86 23.66 -14.32
C ALA A 1 2.82 23.74 -13.13
N VAL A 2 4.11 23.69 -13.39
CA VAL A 2 5.16 23.79 -12.37
C VAL A 2 5.87 25.14 -12.56
N PRO A 3 6.21 25.88 -11.48
CA PRO A 3 6.93 27.11 -11.57
C PRO A 3 8.31 26.94 -12.26
N LYS A 4 8.81 28.04 -12.85
CA LYS A 4 10.08 28.00 -13.58
C LYS A 4 11.24 28.59 -12.78
N ASN A 5 10.95 29.51 -11.86
CA ASN A 5 11.97 30.28 -11.13
C ASN A 5 12.03 29.88 -9.66
N LYS A 6 13.24 29.76 -9.14
CA LYS A 6 13.51 29.61 -7.72
C LYS A 6 13.27 30.94 -6.98
N THR A 7 12.87 30.86 -5.72
CA THR A 7 12.51 32.04 -4.91
C THR A 7 13.23 32.12 -3.58
N GLY A 8 13.95 31.08 -3.18
CA GLY A 8 14.57 30.92 -1.86
C GLY A 8 13.68 30.15 -0.86
N ASP A 9 12.42 29.88 -1.21
CA ASP A 9 11.57 28.95 -0.45
C ASP A 9 11.98 27.51 -0.76
N TYR A 10 12.39 26.75 0.26
CA TYR A 10 12.89 25.38 0.09
C TYR A 10 11.89 24.51 -0.66
N TYR A 11 10.62 24.50 -0.29
CA TYR A 11 9.61 23.64 -0.89
C TYR A 11 9.24 24.04 -2.32
N TRP A 12 9.23 25.34 -2.58
CA TRP A 12 9.00 25.88 -3.92
C TRP A 12 10.18 25.56 -4.83
N ASP A 13 11.38 25.76 -4.36
CA ASP A 13 12.61 25.51 -5.11
C ASP A 13 12.80 24.02 -5.38
N TYR A 14 12.42 23.15 -4.42
CA TYR A 14 12.36 21.71 -4.61
C TYR A 14 11.38 21.33 -5.73
N LEU A 15 10.17 21.93 -5.74
CA LEU A 15 9.18 21.73 -6.79
C LEU A 15 9.68 22.18 -8.17
N VAL A 16 10.39 23.31 -8.24
CA VAL A 16 11.01 23.83 -9.48
C VAL A 16 12.03 22.83 -10.03
N GLU A 17 12.85 22.28 -9.15
CA GLU A 17 13.96 21.41 -9.51
C GLU A 17 13.52 20.00 -9.85
N HIS A 18 12.68 19.38 -9.00
CA HIS A 18 12.28 17.99 -9.10
C HIS A 18 10.95 17.77 -9.81
N LYS A 19 10.21 18.85 -10.15
CA LYS A 19 8.85 18.79 -10.77
C LYS A 19 7.81 18.02 -9.95
N ARG A 20 8.08 17.84 -8.66
CA ARG A 20 7.20 17.20 -7.66
C ARG A 20 7.39 17.84 -6.31
N TYR A 21 6.40 17.76 -5.44
CA TYR A 21 6.54 18.17 -4.06
C TYR A 21 7.49 17.27 -3.28
N ASP A 22 8.12 17.82 -2.24
CA ASP A 22 8.86 17.04 -1.26
C ASP A 22 7.95 15.99 -0.62
N MET A 23 8.42 14.74 -0.57
CA MET A 23 7.61 13.62 -0.11
C MET A 23 7.36 13.69 1.40
N ASP A 24 8.33 14.11 2.18
CA ASP A 24 8.21 14.14 3.64
C ASP A 24 7.23 15.22 4.07
N MET A 25 7.30 16.40 3.45
CA MET A 25 6.28 17.44 3.61
C MET A 25 4.88 16.95 3.21
N THR A 26 4.78 16.27 2.07
CA THR A 26 3.49 15.75 1.60
C THR A 26 2.91 14.77 2.62
N VAL A 27 3.70 13.83 3.10
CA VAL A 27 3.28 12.87 4.15
C VAL A 27 2.79 13.61 5.38
N GLN A 28 3.53 14.59 5.88
CA GLN A 28 3.17 15.36 7.06
C GLN A 28 1.83 16.08 6.87
N LEU A 29 1.64 16.78 5.76
CA LEU A 29 0.37 17.47 5.45
C LEU A 29 -0.85 16.54 5.45
N TYR A 30 -0.68 15.29 5.00
CA TYR A 30 -1.76 14.30 5.02
C TYR A 30 -1.95 13.64 6.39
N THR A 31 -0.87 13.31 7.09
CA THR A 31 -0.94 12.66 8.42
C THR A 31 -1.43 13.59 9.51
N ASP A 32 -1.07 14.87 9.45
CA ASP A 32 -1.52 15.90 10.41
C ASP A 32 -2.96 16.38 10.13
N GLY A 33 -3.62 15.83 9.09
CA GLY A 33 -4.97 16.20 8.72
C GLY A 33 -5.10 17.58 8.07
N ILE A 34 -3.99 18.25 7.78
CA ILE A 34 -3.98 19.59 7.16
C ILE A 34 -4.69 19.52 5.80
N MET A 35 -4.38 18.50 4.98
CA MET A 35 -5.02 18.33 3.68
C MET A 35 -6.52 18.04 3.76
N GLN A 36 -7.01 17.52 4.88
CA GLN A 36 -8.46 17.40 5.10
C GLN A 36 -9.12 18.76 5.18
N SER A 37 -8.62 19.64 6.04
CA SER A 37 -9.16 21.00 6.20
C SER A 37 -9.01 21.83 4.91
N VAL A 38 -7.91 21.61 4.16
CA VAL A 38 -7.70 22.19 2.82
C VAL A 38 -8.80 21.77 1.86
N ASN A 39 -9.10 20.48 1.79
CA ASN A 39 -10.05 19.91 0.85
C ASN A 39 -11.52 20.36 1.10
N GLU A 40 -11.81 20.81 2.31
CA GLU A 40 -13.14 21.35 2.68
C GLU A 40 -13.35 22.79 2.19
N LYS A 41 -12.29 23.53 1.87
CA LYS A 41 -12.39 24.92 1.43
C LYS A 41 -13.02 25.03 0.02
N GLU A 42 -13.89 26.02 -0.14
CA GLU A 42 -14.53 26.36 -1.41
C GLU A 42 -13.81 27.54 -2.10
N ALA A 43 -13.48 28.55 -1.35
CA ALA A 43 -12.78 29.73 -1.84
C ALA A 43 -11.28 29.66 -1.57
N PRO A 44 -10.45 30.36 -2.36
CA PRO A 44 -9.03 30.51 -2.06
C PRO A 44 -8.80 31.09 -0.66
N TYR A 45 -7.77 30.64 0.00
CA TYR A 45 -7.44 31.10 1.34
C TYR A 45 -5.91 31.18 1.54
N ILE A 46 -5.52 31.94 2.55
CA ILE A 46 -4.12 32.08 2.91
C ILE A 46 -3.72 30.85 3.74
N VAL A 47 -2.65 30.21 3.30
CA VAL A 47 -2.15 28.98 3.95
C VAL A 47 -1.23 29.39 5.10
N ASP A 48 -1.49 28.82 6.27
CA ASP A 48 -0.61 28.85 7.42
C ASP A 48 -0.12 27.43 7.74
N TRP A 49 1.10 27.15 7.31
CA TRP A 49 1.80 25.89 7.58
C TRP A 49 3.06 26.16 8.44
N GLY A 50 2.96 27.10 9.36
CA GLY A 50 4.05 27.47 10.25
C GLY A 50 5.26 28.04 9.50
N ALA A 51 6.46 27.62 9.90
CA ALA A 51 7.72 28.13 9.33
C ALA A 51 7.81 28.01 7.80
N ALA A 52 7.13 27.04 7.19
CA ALA A 52 7.11 26.85 5.74
C ALA A 52 6.37 27.97 4.97
N THR A 53 5.59 28.80 5.65
CA THR A 53 4.81 29.87 5.02
C THR A 53 5.07 31.25 5.64
N GLU A 54 5.87 31.34 6.67
CA GLU A 54 6.12 32.61 7.40
C GLU A 54 6.81 33.68 6.55
N GLU A 55 7.84 33.28 5.81
CA GLU A 55 8.59 34.18 4.93
C GLU A 55 7.97 34.29 3.53
N PHE A 56 7.42 33.16 3.04
CA PHE A 56 6.81 33.04 1.72
C PHE A 56 5.34 32.58 1.84
N PRO A 57 4.43 33.48 2.26
CA PRO A 57 3.02 33.13 2.39
C PRO A 57 2.42 32.70 1.05
N LYS A 58 1.48 31.80 1.12
CA LYS A 58 0.86 31.19 -0.06
C LYS A 58 -0.65 31.38 -0.03
N ILE A 59 -1.23 31.66 -1.21
CA ILE A 59 -2.67 31.58 -1.42
C ILE A 59 -2.93 30.27 -2.13
N LEU A 60 -3.82 29.44 -1.57
CA LEU A 60 -4.17 28.14 -2.12
C LEU A 60 -5.64 28.11 -2.52
N GLY A 61 -5.92 27.66 -3.74
CA GLY A 61 -7.25 27.35 -4.24
C GLY A 61 -7.40 25.86 -4.53
N VAL A 62 -8.50 25.28 -4.10
CA VAL A 62 -8.81 23.87 -4.31
C VAL A 62 -9.64 23.69 -5.57
N ILE A 63 -9.15 22.93 -6.53
CA ILE A 63 -9.86 22.65 -7.78
C ILE A 63 -10.74 21.42 -7.55
N LYS A 64 -12.06 21.62 -7.60
CA LYS A 64 -13.06 20.56 -7.46
C LYS A 64 -13.88 20.39 -8.74
N ILE A 65 -14.18 19.13 -9.07
CA ILE A 65 -15.12 18.76 -10.12
C ILE A 65 -16.13 17.79 -9.50
N ASN A 66 -17.41 18.12 -9.54
CA ASN A 66 -18.48 17.31 -8.94
C ASN A 66 -18.18 16.94 -7.47
N ASN A 67 -17.74 17.91 -6.67
CA ASN A 67 -17.30 17.74 -5.27
C ASN A 67 -16.07 16.84 -5.05
N ILE A 68 -15.39 16.44 -6.11
CA ILE A 68 -14.14 15.65 -6.01
C ILE A 68 -12.96 16.59 -6.20
N VAL A 69 -11.99 16.53 -5.30
CA VAL A 69 -10.75 17.32 -5.41
C VAL A 69 -9.86 16.73 -6.50
N GLU A 70 -9.68 17.50 -7.57
CA GLU A 70 -8.86 17.12 -8.73
C GLU A 70 -7.46 17.72 -8.67
N GLY A 71 -7.28 18.79 -7.91
CA GLY A 71 -5.99 19.42 -7.78
C GLY A 71 -6.00 20.67 -6.93
N TYR A 72 -4.86 21.35 -6.94
CA TYR A 72 -4.65 22.59 -6.21
C TYR A 72 -3.96 23.60 -7.11
N VAL A 73 -4.30 24.87 -6.92
CA VAL A 73 -3.57 25.98 -7.48
C VAL A 73 -2.95 26.78 -6.34
N VAL A 74 -1.67 27.09 -6.43
CA VAL A 74 -0.93 27.77 -5.38
C VAL A 74 -0.25 29.00 -5.95
N MET A 75 -0.43 30.15 -5.29
CA MET A 75 0.27 31.39 -5.58
C MET A 75 1.18 31.69 -4.41
N GLN A 76 2.48 31.73 -4.65
CA GLN A 76 3.46 32.19 -3.66
C GLN A 76 3.55 33.72 -3.68
N CYS A 77 3.57 34.31 -2.52
CA CYS A 77 3.72 35.75 -2.31
C CYS A 77 4.92 36.03 -1.44
N LYS A 78 5.44 37.27 -1.48
CA LYS A 78 6.36 37.76 -0.45
C LYS A 78 5.56 38.26 0.75
N LYS A 79 6.19 38.34 1.90
CA LYS A 79 5.57 38.88 3.11
C LYS A 79 5.03 40.31 2.85
N GLY A 80 3.77 40.53 3.16
CA GLY A 80 3.06 41.79 2.92
C GLY A 80 2.49 41.99 1.51
N GLU A 81 2.67 41.06 0.59
CA GLU A 81 2.16 41.18 -0.78
C GLU A 81 0.75 40.53 -0.97
N ILE A 82 0.16 39.95 0.06
CA ILE A 82 -1.19 39.40 -0.02
C ILE A 82 -2.20 40.56 0.05
N THR A 83 -2.87 40.82 -1.07
CA THR A 83 -3.90 41.85 -1.22
C THR A 83 -5.23 41.23 -1.61
N GLU A 84 -6.31 42.00 -1.43
CA GLU A 84 -7.64 41.59 -1.93
C GLU A 84 -7.64 41.32 -3.43
N GLU A 85 -6.86 42.08 -4.20
CA GLU A 85 -6.77 41.88 -5.66
C GLU A 85 -6.14 40.53 -5.99
N ARG A 86 -5.09 40.11 -5.26
CA ARG A 86 -4.47 38.80 -5.42
C ARG A 86 -5.42 37.66 -5.03
N MET A 87 -6.22 37.86 -3.98
CA MET A 87 -7.26 36.89 -3.59
C MET A 87 -8.33 36.75 -4.67
N LYS A 88 -8.80 37.87 -5.25
CA LYS A 88 -9.75 37.88 -6.37
C LYS A 88 -9.15 37.21 -7.62
N ALA A 89 -7.88 37.54 -7.95
CA ALA A 89 -7.19 36.90 -9.07
C ALA A 89 -7.09 35.38 -8.87
N MET A 90 -6.81 34.94 -7.65
CA MET A 90 -6.72 33.51 -7.34
C MET A 90 -8.07 32.81 -7.49
N SER A 91 -9.19 33.46 -7.11
CA SER A 91 -10.54 32.93 -7.33
C SER A 91 -10.83 32.71 -8.82
N ILE A 92 -10.47 33.69 -9.65
CA ILE A 92 -10.63 33.58 -11.12
C ILE A 92 -9.79 32.44 -11.68
N ILE A 93 -8.53 32.32 -11.24
CA ILE A 93 -7.63 31.25 -11.67
C ILE A 93 -8.17 29.86 -11.24
N GLN A 94 -8.65 29.74 -9.98
CA GLN A 94 -9.26 28.52 -9.48
C GLN A 94 -10.46 28.10 -10.33
N GLU A 95 -11.36 29.04 -10.63
CA GLU A 95 -12.55 28.79 -11.46
C GLU A 95 -12.17 28.42 -12.89
N ALA A 96 -11.25 29.17 -13.51
CA ALA A 96 -10.75 28.87 -14.85
C ALA A 96 -10.12 27.47 -14.91
N CYS A 97 -9.29 27.08 -13.94
CA CYS A 97 -8.72 25.75 -13.87
C CYS A 97 -9.80 24.66 -13.71
N SER A 98 -10.82 24.92 -12.89
CA SER A 98 -11.95 23.99 -12.72
C SER A 98 -12.71 23.79 -14.02
N LEU A 99 -13.00 24.86 -14.76
CA LEU A 99 -13.66 24.81 -16.06
C LEU A 99 -12.83 24.09 -17.13
N MET A 100 -11.52 24.39 -17.20
CA MET A 100 -10.62 23.73 -18.15
C MET A 100 -10.50 22.22 -17.90
N LEU A 101 -10.43 21.81 -16.64
CA LEU A 101 -10.39 20.39 -16.28
C LEU A 101 -11.74 19.72 -16.53
N LYS A 102 -12.86 20.41 -16.25
CA LYS A 102 -14.21 19.92 -16.53
C LYS A 102 -14.42 19.69 -18.04
N GLY A 103 -13.90 20.57 -18.88
CA GLY A 103 -13.94 20.39 -20.35
C GLY A 103 -13.18 19.16 -20.82
N LYS A 104 -12.01 18.88 -20.24
CA LYS A 104 -11.24 17.67 -20.56
C LYS A 104 -11.85 16.38 -20.02
N THR A 105 -12.59 16.45 -18.92
CA THR A 105 -13.26 15.28 -18.31
C THR A 105 -14.62 15.00 -18.95
N SER A 106 -15.25 15.96 -19.66
CA SER A 106 -16.59 15.77 -20.23
C SER A 106 -16.62 14.76 -21.38
N GLU A 107 -15.57 14.64 -22.18
CA GLU A 107 -15.46 13.59 -23.21
C GLU A 107 -15.23 12.19 -22.62
N ASN A 108 -14.63 12.12 -21.43
CA ASN A 108 -14.38 10.85 -20.72
C ASN A 108 -15.38 10.59 -19.56
N SER A 109 -16.34 11.50 -19.33
CA SER A 109 -17.13 11.44 -18.09
C SER A 109 -18.10 10.26 -18.03
N MET A 110 -18.76 9.93 -19.14
CA MET A 110 -19.68 8.78 -19.19
C MET A 110 -18.93 7.46 -19.10
N GLU A 111 -17.83 7.31 -19.83
CA GLU A 111 -16.99 6.11 -19.77
C GLU A 111 -16.34 5.95 -18.39
N SER A 112 -15.87 7.03 -17.79
CA SER A 112 -15.30 7.01 -16.42
C SER A 112 -16.35 6.62 -15.37
N VAL A 113 -17.58 7.11 -15.45
CA VAL A 113 -18.66 6.73 -14.54
C VAL A 113 -19.05 5.27 -14.77
N TYR A 114 -19.11 4.83 -16.02
CA TYR A 114 -19.42 3.45 -16.37
C TYR A 114 -18.36 2.48 -15.83
N LEU A 115 -17.08 2.79 -16.02
CA LEU A 115 -15.98 1.98 -15.48
C LEU A 115 -15.93 1.97 -13.94
N LYS A 116 -16.24 3.10 -13.29
CA LYS A 116 -16.36 3.16 -11.83
C LYS A 116 -17.52 2.28 -11.33
N THR A 117 -18.64 2.29 -12.04
CA THR A 117 -19.79 1.45 -11.72
C THR A 117 -19.43 -0.02 -11.94
N PHE A 118 -18.80 -0.34 -13.08
CA PHE A 118 -18.33 -1.69 -13.38
C PHE A 118 -17.42 -2.26 -12.29
N ILE A 119 -16.37 -1.52 -11.92
CA ILE A 119 -15.45 -1.98 -10.90
C ILE A 119 -16.14 -2.17 -9.54
N ASN A 120 -17.06 -1.28 -9.18
CA ASN A 120 -17.83 -1.39 -7.94
C ASN A 120 -18.73 -2.64 -7.95
N GLU A 121 -19.47 -2.88 -9.02
CA GLU A 121 -20.31 -4.07 -9.16
C GLU A 121 -19.48 -5.37 -9.15
N LEU A 122 -18.32 -5.36 -9.82
CA LEU A 122 -17.39 -6.47 -9.89
C LEU A 122 -16.82 -6.81 -8.49
N PHE A 123 -16.30 -5.82 -7.77
CA PHE A 123 -15.71 -6.02 -6.44
C PHE A 123 -16.74 -6.37 -5.35
N ASN A 124 -18.01 -6.03 -5.57
CA ASN A 124 -19.11 -6.42 -4.68
C ASN A 124 -19.74 -7.78 -5.06
N GLY A 125 -19.18 -8.50 -6.04
CA GLY A 125 -19.66 -9.83 -6.44
C GLY A 125 -21.05 -9.82 -7.09
N ARG A 126 -21.49 -8.68 -7.66
CA ARG A 126 -22.79 -8.58 -8.33
C ARG A 126 -22.74 -9.01 -9.79
N ILE A 127 -21.55 -9.16 -10.35
CA ILE A 127 -21.31 -9.73 -11.67
C ILE A 127 -20.92 -11.19 -11.47
N VAL A 128 -21.83 -12.10 -11.78
CA VAL A 128 -21.70 -13.54 -11.47
C VAL A 128 -21.72 -14.43 -12.71
N SER A 129 -21.80 -13.86 -13.91
CA SER A 129 -21.87 -14.65 -15.15
C SER A 129 -21.19 -13.98 -16.33
N GLU A 130 -20.69 -14.78 -17.27
CA GLU A 130 -20.11 -14.28 -18.53
C GLU A 130 -21.10 -13.43 -19.33
N LYS A 131 -22.38 -13.75 -19.30
CA LYS A 131 -23.42 -12.93 -19.97
C LYS A 131 -23.46 -11.50 -19.42
N GLN A 132 -23.31 -11.34 -18.12
CA GLN A 132 -23.24 -10.00 -17.49
C GLN A 132 -21.93 -9.30 -17.87
N LEU A 133 -20.79 -10.00 -17.86
CA LEU A 133 -19.51 -9.44 -18.31
C LEU A 133 -19.56 -8.99 -19.76
N ASP A 134 -20.21 -9.75 -20.64
CA ASP A 134 -20.37 -9.39 -22.05
C ASP A 134 -21.21 -8.14 -22.27
N LEU A 135 -22.21 -7.89 -21.42
CA LEU A 135 -22.96 -6.63 -21.45
C LEU A 135 -22.05 -5.45 -21.10
N TRP A 136 -21.17 -5.61 -20.12
CA TRP A 136 -20.19 -4.59 -19.76
C TRP A 136 -19.16 -4.39 -20.88
N ARG A 137 -18.63 -5.46 -21.49
CA ARG A 137 -17.69 -5.39 -22.63
C ARG A 137 -18.24 -4.63 -23.82
N LYS A 138 -19.50 -4.85 -24.18
CA LYS A 138 -20.16 -4.21 -25.34
C LYS A 138 -20.29 -2.70 -25.16
N ASN A 139 -20.44 -2.24 -23.93
CA ASN A 139 -20.68 -0.83 -23.61
C ASN A 139 -19.40 -0.08 -23.18
N CYS A 140 -18.25 -0.76 -23.07
CA CYS A 140 -16.96 -0.15 -22.78
C CYS A 140 -16.12 -0.05 -24.03
N ARG A 141 -15.60 1.13 -24.32
CA ARG A 141 -14.58 1.30 -25.36
C ARG A 141 -13.28 0.59 -25.02
N PHE A 142 -12.99 0.52 -23.73
CA PHE A 142 -11.78 -0.12 -23.18
C PHE A 142 -12.18 -1.06 -22.04
N PHE A 143 -11.98 -2.36 -22.25
CA PHE A 143 -12.27 -3.38 -21.25
C PHE A 143 -10.96 -4.05 -20.80
N PRO A 144 -10.74 -4.26 -19.48
CA PRO A 144 -9.50 -4.86 -18.97
C PRO A 144 -9.29 -6.25 -19.55
N LYS A 145 -8.03 -6.54 -19.93
CA LYS A 145 -7.61 -7.84 -20.49
C LYS A 145 -6.72 -8.60 -19.50
N PRO A 146 -6.80 -9.92 -19.46
CA PRO A 146 -5.92 -10.74 -18.62
C PRO A 146 -4.45 -10.63 -19.09
N PRO A 147 -3.49 -11.06 -18.25
CA PRO A 147 -3.70 -11.53 -16.89
C PRO A 147 -4.02 -10.42 -15.91
N TYR A 148 -4.79 -10.77 -14.87
CA TYR A 148 -5.23 -9.85 -13.81
C TYR A 148 -4.47 -10.09 -12.52
N ARG A 149 -4.44 -9.08 -11.65
CA ARG A 149 -3.94 -9.16 -10.29
C ARG A 149 -4.67 -8.16 -9.41
N ILE A 150 -4.97 -8.55 -8.17
CA ILE A 150 -5.51 -7.64 -7.16
C ILE A 150 -4.37 -7.18 -6.25
N ILE A 151 -4.36 -5.87 -5.99
CA ILE A 151 -3.55 -5.27 -4.93
C ILE A 151 -4.51 -4.63 -3.92
N THR A 152 -4.32 -4.91 -2.65
CA THR A 152 -5.00 -4.24 -1.54
C THR A 152 -4.01 -3.36 -0.79
N VAL A 153 -4.43 -2.14 -0.43
CA VAL A 153 -3.61 -1.22 0.36
C VAL A 153 -4.44 -0.71 1.53
N ASN A 154 -3.86 -0.76 2.72
CA ASN A 154 -4.42 -0.19 3.94
C ASN A 154 -3.34 0.62 4.68
N THR A 155 -3.77 1.61 5.43
CA THR A 155 -2.92 2.46 6.26
C THR A 155 -3.44 2.50 7.69
N ASN A 156 -2.54 2.72 8.66
CA ASN A 156 -2.89 2.88 10.07
C ASN A 156 -3.08 4.35 10.46
N SER A 157 -3.20 5.26 9.50
CA SER A 157 -3.36 6.69 9.78
C SER A 157 -4.73 7.03 10.34
N SER A 158 -4.79 7.95 11.29
CA SER A 158 -6.06 8.51 11.80
C SER A 158 -6.87 9.25 10.71
N SER A 159 -6.21 9.75 9.67
CA SER A 159 -6.80 10.43 8.50
C SER A 159 -6.92 9.51 7.28
N GLU A 160 -7.23 8.23 7.49
CA GLU A 160 -7.19 7.14 6.51
C GLU A 160 -7.80 7.46 5.14
N LYS A 161 -8.99 8.08 5.10
CA LYS A 161 -9.70 8.33 3.84
C LYS A 161 -8.93 9.27 2.90
N ASN A 162 -8.33 10.32 3.44
CA ASN A 162 -7.57 11.29 2.65
C ASN A 162 -6.22 10.72 2.21
N VAL A 163 -5.57 9.98 3.11
CA VAL A 163 -4.34 9.27 2.81
C VAL A 163 -4.55 8.24 1.70
N LEU A 164 -5.61 7.43 1.77
CA LEU A 164 -5.94 6.45 0.72
C LEU A 164 -6.27 7.13 -0.63
N SER A 165 -6.93 8.29 -0.62
CA SER A 165 -7.17 9.06 -1.85
C SER A 165 -5.86 9.54 -2.48
N TYR A 166 -4.89 9.96 -1.67
CA TYR A 166 -3.56 10.34 -2.17
C TYR A 166 -2.79 9.10 -2.67
N ILE A 167 -2.81 8.00 -1.93
CA ILE A 167 -2.20 6.74 -2.35
C ILE A 167 -2.82 6.26 -3.68
N SER A 168 -4.14 6.37 -3.85
CA SER A 168 -4.80 5.98 -5.09
C SER A 168 -4.33 6.80 -6.29
N LYS A 169 -4.12 8.12 -6.13
CA LYS A 169 -3.54 8.98 -7.17
C LYS A 169 -2.09 8.63 -7.48
N TYR A 170 -1.31 8.26 -6.47
CA TYR A 170 0.06 7.78 -6.67
C TYR A 170 0.07 6.51 -7.53
N PHE A 171 -0.78 5.52 -7.21
CA PHE A 171 -0.91 4.31 -8.01
C PHE A 171 -1.37 4.59 -9.44
N GLN A 172 -2.31 5.53 -9.64
CA GLN A 172 -2.75 5.95 -10.99
C GLN A 172 -1.61 6.48 -11.85
N ASN A 173 -0.65 7.15 -11.24
CA ASN A 173 0.53 7.67 -11.95
C ASN A 173 1.62 6.59 -12.16
N LEU A 174 1.66 5.58 -11.28
CA LEU A 174 2.68 4.53 -11.34
C LEU A 174 2.36 3.46 -12.38
N PHE A 175 1.10 3.14 -12.57
CA PHE A 175 0.63 2.11 -13.48
C PHE A 175 -0.44 2.65 -14.43
N SER A 176 -0.35 2.33 -15.72
CA SER A 176 -1.32 2.75 -16.73
C SER A 176 -2.56 1.85 -16.75
N ASP A 177 -2.36 0.55 -16.58
CA ASP A 177 -3.37 -0.48 -16.82
C ASP A 177 -3.94 -0.98 -15.48
N GLN A 178 -4.84 -0.17 -14.89
CA GLN A 178 -5.46 -0.47 -13.61
C GLN A 178 -6.81 0.22 -13.40
N MET A 179 -7.60 -0.39 -12.53
CA MET A 179 -8.84 0.19 -11.99
C MET A 179 -8.77 0.19 -10.47
N LEU A 180 -9.24 1.29 -9.85
CA LEU A 180 -9.13 1.51 -8.42
C LEU A 180 -10.51 1.68 -7.77
N LEU A 181 -10.66 1.12 -6.57
CA LEU A 181 -11.84 1.26 -5.71
C LEU A 181 -11.39 1.46 -4.26
N ILE A 182 -11.91 2.50 -3.60
CA ILE A 182 -11.77 2.66 -2.15
C ILE A 182 -13.07 2.23 -1.50
N GLN A 183 -13.01 1.20 -0.68
CA GLN A 183 -14.15 0.66 0.05
C GLN A 183 -13.70 0.25 1.45
N ASP A 184 -14.50 0.56 2.48
CA ASP A 184 -14.26 0.14 3.87
C ASP A 184 -12.84 0.42 4.38
N ARG A 185 -12.30 1.60 4.05
CA ARG A 185 -10.95 2.05 4.39
C ARG A 185 -9.82 1.19 3.81
N VAL A 186 -10.11 0.50 2.71
CA VAL A 186 -9.14 -0.25 1.93
C VAL A 186 -9.16 0.24 0.49
N LEU A 187 -8.00 0.44 -0.09
CA LEU A 187 -7.84 0.68 -1.52
C LEU A 187 -7.63 -0.66 -2.20
N TYR A 188 -8.52 -0.99 -3.12
CA TYR A 188 -8.43 -2.13 -4.01
C TYR A 188 -8.01 -1.66 -5.39
N ILE A 189 -7.08 -2.37 -6.00
CA ILE A 189 -6.54 -2.09 -7.33
C ILE A 189 -6.61 -3.37 -8.14
N LEU A 190 -7.37 -3.33 -9.23
CA LEU A 190 -7.31 -4.36 -10.27
C LEU A 190 -6.28 -3.94 -11.30
N GLN A 191 -5.16 -4.61 -11.35
CA GLN A 191 -4.20 -4.49 -12.43
C GLN A 191 -4.51 -5.49 -13.54
N TYR A 192 -4.28 -5.09 -14.80
CA TYR A 192 -4.52 -5.93 -15.97
C TYR A 192 -3.42 -5.73 -17.03
N SER A 193 -3.38 -6.58 -18.06
CA SER A 193 -2.37 -6.51 -19.14
C SER A 193 -0.92 -6.50 -18.64
N LEU A 194 -0.61 -7.29 -17.61
CA LEU A 194 0.66 -7.25 -16.91
C LEU A 194 1.83 -7.78 -17.75
N LEU A 195 2.82 -6.93 -17.98
CA LEU A 195 4.08 -7.33 -18.59
C LEU A 195 5.11 -7.76 -17.53
N PRO A 196 5.85 -8.86 -17.74
CA PRO A 196 6.73 -9.44 -16.72
C PRO A 196 7.86 -8.52 -16.22
N LYS A 197 8.27 -7.52 -17.01
CA LYS A 197 9.45 -6.67 -16.70
C LYS A 197 9.18 -5.45 -15.82
N MET A 198 7.91 -5.06 -15.59
CA MET A 198 7.60 -3.85 -14.82
C MET A 198 7.58 -4.05 -13.30
N THR A 199 7.64 -5.29 -12.83
CA THR A 199 7.39 -5.62 -11.42
C THR A 199 8.53 -5.24 -10.47
N GLN A 200 9.77 -5.17 -10.91
CA GLN A 200 10.91 -5.04 -10.01
C GLN A 200 11.34 -3.58 -9.71
N MET A 201 11.31 -2.68 -10.69
CA MET A 201 11.63 -1.26 -10.46
C MET A 201 10.48 -0.52 -9.75
N ALA A 202 9.23 -0.85 -10.07
CA ALA A 202 8.06 -0.33 -9.38
C ALA A 202 8.00 -0.75 -7.89
N SER A 203 8.58 -1.90 -7.51
CA SER A 203 8.55 -2.39 -6.14
C SER A 203 9.36 -1.54 -5.15
N ASN A 204 10.53 -1.01 -5.54
CA ASN A 204 11.37 -0.21 -4.64
C ASN A 204 10.79 1.18 -4.37
N GLU A 205 10.32 1.88 -5.39
CA GLU A 205 9.67 3.19 -5.22
C GLU A 205 8.37 3.04 -4.43
N LEU A 206 7.58 2.02 -4.74
CA LEU A 206 6.35 1.71 -4.01
C LEU A 206 6.65 1.36 -2.54
N TYR A 207 7.69 0.59 -2.27
CA TYR A 207 8.10 0.25 -0.90
C TYR A 207 8.42 1.51 -0.08
N ILE A 208 9.25 2.40 -0.60
CA ILE A 208 9.61 3.66 0.07
C ILE A 208 8.36 4.51 0.31
N PHE A 209 7.48 4.59 -0.67
CA PHE A 209 6.22 5.32 -0.56
C PHE A 209 5.32 4.74 0.55
N LEU A 210 5.12 3.43 0.58
CA LEU A 210 4.31 2.76 1.60
C LEU A 210 4.90 2.92 3.00
N CYS A 211 6.24 2.89 3.15
CA CYS A 211 6.90 3.17 4.42
C CYS A 211 6.55 4.56 4.96
N LYS A 212 6.60 5.58 4.12
CA LYS A 212 6.31 6.96 4.50
C LYS A 212 4.87 7.17 4.98
N PHE A 213 3.91 6.47 4.39
CA PHE A 213 2.49 6.54 4.79
C PHE A 213 2.07 5.49 5.82
N ASN A 214 3.03 4.76 6.39
CA ASN A 214 2.76 3.63 7.28
C ASN A 214 1.67 2.69 6.72
N ALA A 215 1.71 2.49 5.41
CA ALA A 215 0.77 1.66 4.68
C ALA A 215 1.36 0.27 4.40
N HIS A 216 0.48 -0.72 4.31
CA HIS A 216 0.82 -2.08 3.90
C HIS A 216 0.03 -2.44 2.63
N CYS A 217 0.65 -3.24 1.80
CA CYS A 217 0.11 -3.70 0.53
C CYS A 217 0.11 -5.24 0.48
N GLY A 218 -1.02 -5.82 0.10
CA GLY A 218 -1.13 -7.24 -0.20
C GLY A 218 -1.37 -7.46 -1.68
N VAL A 219 -0.75 -8.48 -2.24
CA VAL A 219 -0.74 -8.77 -3.68
C VAL A 219 -1.20 -10.20 -3.92
N SER A 220 -2.27 -10.38 -4.69
CA SER A 220 -2.78 -11.70 -5.08
C SER A 220 -1.87 -12.41 -6.08
N ASN A 221 -2.14 -13.67 -6.35
CA ASN A 221 -1.64 -14.33 -7.54
C ASN A 221 -2.25 -13.73 -8.80
N LEU A 222 -1.69 -14.09 -9.97
CA LEU A 222 -2.28 -13.76 -11.27
C LEU A 222 -3.50 -14.64 -11.53
N PHE A 223 -4.49 -14.11 -12.26
CA PHE A 223 -5.68 -14.84 -12.68
C PHE A 223 -6.15 -14.38 -14.06
N GLU A 224 -6.99 -15.20 -14.69
CA GLU A 224 -7.42 -15.02 -16.08
C GLU A 224 -8.91 -14.68 -16.22
N ASN A 225 -9.74 -15.07 -15.24
CA ASN A 225 -11.17 -14.85 -15.29
C ASN A 225 -11.62 -13.81 -14.26
N LEU A 226 -12.24 -12.71 -14.71
CA LEU A 226 -12.75 -11.64 -13.84
C LEU A 226 -13.85 -12.11 -12.87
N LEU A 227 -14.55 -13.19 -13.17
CA LEU A 227 -15.56 -13.74 -12.26
C LEU A 227 -14.96 -14.29 -10.96
N ASP A 228 -13.66 -14.62 -10.98
CA ASP A 228 -12.93 -15.14 -9.82
C ASP A 228 -12.37 -14.00 -8.93
N ILE A 229 -12.67 -12.75 -9.24
CA ILE A 229 -12.11 -11.57 -8.56
C ILE A 229 -12.30 -11.61 -7.03
N GLY A 230 -13.41 -12.21 -6.56
CA GLY A 230 -13.71 -12.37 -5.14
C GLY A 230 -12.62 -13.14 -4.40
N ASP A 231 -12.18 -14.26 -4.96
CA ASP A 231 -11.14 -15.13 -4.39
C ASP A 231 -9.79 -14.41 -4.36
N TYR A 232 -9.45 -13.70 -5.44
CA TYR A 232 -8.18 -12.96 -5.51
C TYR A 232 -8.19 -11.68 -4.66
N LYS A 233 -9.36 -11.08 -4.41
CA LYS A 233 -9.53 -10.04 -3.40
C LYS A 233 -9.22 -10.58 -1.99
N ILE A 234 -9.71 -11.77 -1.66
CA ILE A 234 -9.40 -12.47 -0.39
C ILE A 234 -7.91 -12.74 -0.31
N GLN A 235 -7.30 -13.33 -1.36
CA GLN A 235 -5.85 -13.59 -1.38
C GLN A 235 -5.02 -12.33 -1.09
N ALA A 236 -5.32 -11.21 -1.73
CA ALA A 236 -4.59 -9.96 -1.52
C ALA A 236 -4.79 -9.43 -0.09
N THR A 237 -6.00 -9.54 0.44
CA THR A 237 -6.32 -9.11 1.81
C THR A 237 -5.62 -9.97 2.85
N ASP A 238 -5.63 -11.29 2.67
CA ASP A 238 -4.95 -12.25 3.55
C ASP A 238 -3.44 -12.04 3.52
N ALA A 239 -2.84 -11.87 2.34
CA ALA A 239 -1.42 -11.56 2.21
C ALA A 239 -1.04 -10.32 3.02
N MET A 240 -1.83 -9.24 2.92
CA MET A 240 -1.60 -8.01 3.68
C MET A 240 -1.75 -8.22 5.19
N CYS A 241 -2.84 -8.86 5.63
CA CYS A 241 -3.13 -9.04 7.06
C CYS A 241 -2.13 -10.00 7.73
N ILE A 242 -1.82 -11.10 7.06
CA ILE A 242 -0.88 -12.12 7.56
C ILE A 242 0.54 -11.58 7.51
N GLY A 243 0.93 -10.99 6.38
CA GLY A 243 2.26 -10.44 6.19
C GLY A 243 2.59 -9.36 7.21
N LYS A 244 1.66 -8.45 7.48
CA LYS A 244 1.82 -7.43 8.54
C LYS A 244 2.08 -8.03 9.94
N ARG A 245 1.56 -9.23 10.23
CA ARG A 245 1.76 -9.93 11.52
C ARG A 245 3.07 -10.71 11.56
N LEU A 246 3.45 -11.36 10.46
CA LEU A 246 4.60 -12.26 10.38
C LEU A 246 5.89 -11.54 9.99
N ASP A 247 5.79 -10.50 9.18
CA ASP A 247 6.90 -9.69 8.71
C ASP A 247 6.53 -8.20 8.73
N ALA A 248 6.61 -7.60 9.91
CA ALA A 248 6.29 -6.19 10.12
C ALA A 248 7.27 -5.22 9.42
N HIS A 249 8.45 -5.68 9.01
CA HIS A 249 9.45 -4.86 8.31
C HIS A 249 9.11 -4.72 6.83
N SER A 250 8.47 -5.73 6.22
CA SER A 250 7.98 -5.62 4.85
C SER A 250 6.72 -4.76 4.78
N ARG A 251 6.56 -4.07 3.64
CA ARG A 251 5.36 -3.26 3.33
C ARG A 251 4.55 -3.85 2.18
N ILE A 252 5.16 -4.78 1.43
CA ILE A 252 4.53 -5.44 0.28
C ILE A 252 4.56 -6.94 0.54
N HIS A 253 3.39 -7.55 0.56
CA HIS A 253 3.18 -8.93 0.92
C HIS A 253 2.53 -9.69 -0.25
N PHE A 254 3.23 -10.65 -0.83
CA PHE A 254 2.72 -11.47 -1.93
C PHE A 254 2.04 -12.71 -1.39
N TYR A 255 0.83 -13.03 -1.86
CA TYR A 255 0.07 -14.18 -1.38
C TYR A 255 0.80 -15.52 -1.54
N LYS A 256 1.59 -15.66 -2.60
CA LYS A 256 2.44 -16.84 -2.82
C LYS A 256 3.37 -17.17 -1.64
N ASP A 257 3.75 -16.19 -0.84
CA ASP A 257 4.65 -16.36 0.31
C ASP A 257 3.89 -16.73 1.59
N TYR A 258 2.55 -16.72 1.55
CA TYR A 258 1.67 -16.90 2.70
C TYR A 258 0.60 -17.99 2.53
N TYR A 259 0.74 -18.91 1.57
CA TYR A 259 -0.22 -20.00 1.36
C TYR A 259 -0.51 -20.81 2.63
N LEU A 260 0.55 -21.30 3.28
CA LEU A 260 0.41 -22.09 4.48
C LEU A 260 -0.17 -21.31 5.66
N PRO A 261 0.34 -20.11 6.00
CA PRO A 261 -0.29 -19.24 6.97
C PRO A 261 -1.76 -18.91 6.67
N ALA A 262 -2.14 -18.66 5.42
CA ALA A 262 -3.51 -18.34 5.04
C ALA A 262 -4.49 -19.52 5.30
N ILE A 263 -4.04 -20.74 5.13
CA ILE A 263 -4.83 -21.94 5.42
C ILE A 263 -4.93 -22.18 6.94
N LEU A 264 -3.86 -21.93 7.68
CA LEU A 264 -3.76 -22.29 9.09
C LEU A 264 -4.33 -21.21 10.03
N MET A 265 -4.15 -19.93 9.73
CA MET A 265 -4.50 -18.84 10.66
C MET A 265 -6.00 -18.75 11.01
N PRO A 266 -6.95 -18.96 10.10
CA PRO A 266 -8.36 -19.00 10.46
C PRO A 266 -8.66 -20.06 11.53
N ARG A 267 -8.06 -21.24 11.38
CA ARG A 267 -8.23 -22.36 12.33
C ARG A 267 -7.52 -22.14 13.66
N ILE A 268 -6.35 -21.51 13.65
CA ILE A 268 -5.59 -21.20 14.88
C ILE A 268 -6.36 -20.25 15.80
N ASN A 269 -7.17 -19.35 15.25
CA ASN A 269 -8.00 -18.44 16.05
C ASN A 269 -9.24 -19.13 16.68
N GLU A 270 -9.65 -20.26 16.14
CA GLU A 270 -10.85 -21.00 16.57
C GLU A 270 -10.56 -22.14 17.55
N MET A 271 -9.29 -22.55 17.69
CA MET A 271 -8.92 -23.70 18.53
C MET A 271 -7.90 -23.32 19.63
N PRO A 272 -7.90 -24.04 20.76
CA PRO A 272 -6.89 -23.86 21.81
C PRO A 272 -5.47 -24.05 21.24
N ARG A 273 -4.56 -23.14 21.60
CA ARG A 273 -3.15 -23.13 21.11
C ARG A 273 -2.44 -24.48 21.26
N ASN A 274 -2.76 -25.21 22.32
CA ASN A 274 -2.15 -26.51 22.64
C ASN A 274 -2.40 -27.61 21.58
N ASN A 275 -3.42 -27.43 20.72
CA ASN A 275 -3.72 -28.41 19.67
C ASN A 275 -2.83 -28.28 18.43
N TYR A 276 -2.05 -27.19 18.30
CA TYR A 276 -1.21 -26.93 17.12
C TYR A 276 0.29 -26.98 17.41
N ILE A 277 0.66 -26.94 18.68
CA ILE A 277 2.07 -27.02 19.06
C ILE A 277 2.39 -28.50 19.24
N SER A 278 3.37 -28.97 18.46
CA SER A 278 3.88 -30.33 18.66
C SER A 278 4.32 -30.53 20.12
N PRO A 279 3.91 -31.62 20.77
CA PRO A 279 4.38 -31.95 22.12
C PRO A 279 5.91 -31.95 22.25
N VAL A 280 6.60 -32.26 21.17
CA VAL A 280 8.07 -32.22 21.06
C VAL A 280 8.58 -30.79 21.23
N ILE A 281 7.97 -29.84 20.56
CA ILE A 281 8.34 -28.41 20.65
C ILE A 281 8.05 -27.87 22.05
N GLU A 282 6.94 -28.28 22.67
CA GLU A 282 6.58 -27.85 24.03
C GLU A 282 7.60 -28.38 25.06
N LYS A 283 7.94 -29.65 24.99
CA LYS A 283 9.00 -30.25 25.86
C LYS A 283 10.33 -29.50 25.74
N LEU A 284 10.73 -29.18 24.51
CA LEU A 284 11.99 -28.47 24.26
C LEU A 284 11.94 -27.03 24.80
N ARG A 285 10.82 -26.35 24.65
CA ARG A 285 10.58 -24.99 25.18
C ARG A 285 10.63 -24.96 26.70
N GLU A 286 10.00 -25.95 27.36
CA GLU A 286 10.03 -26.09 28.82
C GLU A 286 11.43 -26.37 29.31
N TYR A 287 12.18 -27.22 28.60
CA TYR A 287 13.57 -27.53 28.95
C TYR A 287 14.45 -26.29 28.84
N ASP A 288 14.39 -25.55 27.73
CA ASP A 288 15.12 -24.30 27.51
C ASP A 288 14.85 -23.28 28.61
N LYS A 289 13.54 -23.10 28.97
CA LYS A 289 13.13 -22.19 30.04
C LYS A 289 13.71 -22.59 31.40
N LYS A 290 13.76 -23.91 31.70
CA LYS A 290 14.22 -24.44 32.97
C LYS A 290 15.76 -24.41 33.12
N HIS A 291 16.47 -24.60 32.00
CA HIS A 291 17.93 -24.77 31.98
C HIS A 291 18.68 -23.60 31.35
N SER A 292 17.94 -22.52 30.92
CA SER A 292 18.50 -21.37 30.24
C SER A 292 19.35 -21.77 29.01
N THR A 293 18.81 -22.69 28.20
CA THR A 293 19.40 -23.18 26.96
C THR A 293 18.67 -22.65 25.73
N ASP A 294 19.27 -22.78 24.52
CA ASP A 294 18.74 -22.30 23.25
C ASP A 294 18.56 -23.46 22.25
N PHE A 295 18.08 -24.61 22.73
CA PHE A 295 17.93 -25.79 21.90
C PHE A 295 16.82 -25.64 20.86
N LEU A 296 15.73 -24.93 21.18
CA LEU A 296 14.68 -24.65 20.22
C LEU A 296 15.22 -23.83 19.04
N ASP A 297 16.05 -22.84 19.28
CA ASP A 297 16.67 -22.04 18.21
C ASP A 297 17.73 -22.84 17.45
N THR A 298 18.45 -23.72 18.12
CA THR A 298 19.35 -24.68 17.47
C THR A 298 18.58 -25.59 16.50
N LEU A 299 17.44 -26.13 16.93
CA LEU A 299 16.57 -26.97 16.07
C LEU A 299 16.03 -26.20 14.88
N LYS A 300 15.56 -24.94 15.07
CA LYS A 300 15.11 -24.09 13.97
C LYS A 300 16.17 -23.85 12.91
N VAL A 301 17.40 -23.55 13.33
CA VAL A 301 18.53 -23.35 12.42
C VAL A 301 18.86 -24.64 11.68
N TYR A 302 18.82 -25.79 12.35
CA TYR A 302 19.07 -27.09 11.75
C TYR A 302 18.06 -27.42 10.63
N ILE A 303 16.77 -27.26 10.91
CA ILE A 303 15.70 -27.50 9.91
C ILE A 303 15.82 -26.52 8.74
N ARG A 304 16.08 -25.23 8.99
CA ARG A 304 16.26 -24.23 7.95
C ARG A 304 17.42 -24.52 7.00
N ASN A 305 18.46 -25.12 7.51
CA ASN A 305 19.63 -25.54 6.74
C ASN A 305 19.50 -26.98 6.21
N LEU A 306 18.27 -27.46 6.03
CA LEU A 306 17.96 -28.80 5.48
C LEU A 306 18.74 -29.90 6.21
N CYS A 307 18.84 -29.82 7.52
CA CYS A 307 19.55 -30.72 8.40
C CYS A 307 21.07 -30.81 8.16
N SER A 308 21.66 -29.78 7.53
CA SER A 308 23.10 -29.66 7.38
C SER A 308 23.75 -29.25 8.70
N THR A 309 24.55 -30.16 9.30
CA THR A 309 25.27 -29.88 10.54
C THR A 309 26.36 -28.82 10.38
N SER A 310 27.01 -28.79 9.21
CA SER A 310 28.11 -27.85 8.93
C SER A 310 27.58 -26.41 8.80
N ASP A 311 26.54 -26.21 8.00
CA ASP A 311 25.96 -24.89 7.73
C ASP A 311 25.28 -24.34 9.00
N SER A 312 24.62 -25.22 9.76
CA SER A 312 23.95 -24.84 11.00
C SER A 312 24.94 -24.44 12.09
N ALA A 313 26.07 -25.17 12.24
CA ALA A 313 27.13 -24.81 13.17
C ALA A 313 27.77 -23.46 12.79
N ALA A 314 28.01 -23.23 11.49
CA ALA A 314 28.54 -21.98 10.98
C ALA A 314 27.58 -20.82 11.25
N GLN A 315 26.27 -20.98 10.99
CA GLN A 315 25.25 -19.96 11.22
C GLN A 315 25.09 -19.60 12.71
N LEU A 316 25.25 -20.57 13.60
CA LEU A 316 25.19 -20.36 15.05
C LEU A 316 26.53 -19.92 15.65
N HIS A 317 27.58 -19.77 14.83
CA HIS A 317 28.95 -19.43 15.27
C HIS A 317 29.49 -20.34 16.35
N ILE A 318 29.19 -21.66 16.25
CA ILE A 318 29.72 -22.68 17.18
C ILE A 318 30.50 -23.76 16.45
N HIS A 319 31.37 -24.47 17.20
CA HIS A 319 32.07 -25.59 16.61
C HIS A 319 31.14 -26.75 16.27
N ARG A 320 31.42 -27.49 15.20
CA ARG A 320 30.62 -28.63 14.72
C ARG A 320 30.32 -29.66 15.82
N ASN A 321 31.30 -29.98 16.66
CA ASN A 321 31.11 -30.93 17.75
C ASN A 321 30.14 -30.41 18.81
N SER A 322 30.18 -29.12 19.11
CA SER A 322 29.24 -28.49 20.03
C SER A 322 27.81 -28.49 19.45
N PHE A 323 27.69 -28.31 18.13
CA PHE A 323 26.42 -28.43 17.44
C PHE A 323 25.86 -29.85 17.50
N LEU A 324 26.68 -30.87 17.20
CA LEU A 324 26.29 -32.28 17.30
C LEU A 324 25.86 -32.67 18.72
N TYR A 325 26.58 -32.18 19.74
CA TYR A 325 26.15 -32.36 21.13
C TYR A 325 24.76 -31.78 21.38
N ARG A 326 24.47 -30.57 20.87
CA ARG A 326 23.14 -29.95 21.00
C ARG A 326 22.07 -30.76 20.28
N ILE A 327 22.32 -31.28 19.09
CA ILE A 327 21.36 -32.13 18.36
C ILE A 327 21.08 -33.42 19.13
N ASN A 328 22.11 -34.13 19.55
CA ASN A 328 21.94 -35.35 20.35
C ASN A 328 21.14 -35.07 21.64
N LYS A 329 21.36 -33.91 22.27
CA LYS A 329 20.61 -33.52 23.47
C LYS A 329 19.16 -33.20 23.15
N ILE A 330 18.88 -32.61 22.02
CA ILE A 330 17.51 -32.37 21.54
C ILE A 330 16.79 -33.69 21.28
N GLU A 331 17.46 -34.66 20.64
CA GLU A 331 16.93 -36.03 20.43
C GLU A 331 16.61 -36.73 21.76
N GLU A 332 17.54 -36.63 22.75
CA GLU A 332 17.34 -37.18 24.09
C GLU A 332 16.10 -36.57 24.80
N ILE A 333 15.97 -35.25 24.78
CA ILE A 333 14.87 -34.53 25.43
C ILE A 333 13.54 -34.84 24.76
N THR A 334 13.52 -34.87 23.45
CA THR A 334 12.28 -34.95 22.65
C THR A 334 11.86 -36.39 22.38
N GLY A 335 12.81 -37.32 22.33
CA GLY A 335 12.60 -38.69 21.92
C GLY A 335 12.41 -38.89 20.43
N VAL A 336 12.78 -37.89 19.60
CA VAL A 336 12.63 -37.92 18.13
C VAL A 336 14.01 -38.04 17.51
N ASP A 337 14.17 -38.92 16.55
CA ASP A 337 15.35 -38.96 15.68
C ASP A 337 15.23 -37.82 14.64
N LEU A 338 16.21 -36.97 14.60
CA LEU A 338 16.24 -35.82 13.67
C LEU A 338 16.99 -36.12 12.37
N ARG A 339 17.38 -37.39 12.15
CA ARG A 339 18.14 -37.86 11.00
C ARG A 339 17.30 -38.72 10.05
N GLU A 340 16.13 -39.16 10.52
CA GLU A 340 15.09 -39.78 9.71
C GLU A 340 14.11 -38.72 9.18
#